data_12419dd9f26bc963e3d9d0ae5605a6f4
#
_entry.id   12419dd9f26bc963e3d9d0ae5605a6f4
#
_cell.length_a   1.000
_cell.length_b   1.000
_cell.length_c   1.000
_cell.angle_alpha   90.00
_cell.angle_beta   90.00
_cell.angle_gamma   90.00
#
_symmetry.space_group_name_H-M   'P 1'
#
loop_
_entity.id
_entity.type
_entity.pdbx_description
1 polymer ?
#
loop_
_entity_poly.entity_id
_entity_poly.type
_entity_poly.pdbx_seq_one_letter_code
_entity_poly.pdbx_strand_id
1 'polypeptide(L)'
;YNRLTEETEFRPLSGTKTEFRPIGKRELNTLCMEAHAEGISCWDKDVSRYIYSTQIGEYHPFRLYMDELPPWDGIDRLTPLARRVSALPLWVKGFHTWMLGLAAQWEGKTGVHANSLAPILISAKQGRMKSTFCKSLMPKVLQRYYMDNLKLTSEGQAERLLSEMGLINLDEFDKYA
;
A
#
# COMPACT_ATOMS: atom_id res chain seq x y z
N TYR A 1 6.39 -12.90 5.55
CA TYR A 1 6.02 -13.01 4.13
C TYR A 1 4.88 -12.06 3.83
N ASN A 2 5.07 -11.20 2.83
CA ASN A 2 4.05 -10.25 2.36
C ASN A 2 3.09 -10.97 1.40
N ARG A 3 1.82 -11.10 1.80
CA ARG A 3 0.80 -11.80 1.01
C ARG A 3 0.35 -11.03 -0.24
N LEU A 4 0.65 -9.71 -0.31
CA LEU A 4 0.22 -8.86 -1.41
C LEU A 4 1.21 -8.91 -2.57
N THR A 5 2.51 -8.85 -2.27
CA THR A 5 3.59 -8.88 -3.28
C THR A 5 4.22 -10.25 -3.46
N GLU A 6 3.82 -11.23 -2.64
CA GLU A 6 4.38 -12.58 -2.60
C GLU A 6 5.89 -12.61 -2.36
N GLU A 7 6.40 -11.65 -1.58
CA GLU A 7 7.81 -11.52 -1.26
C GLU A 7 8.08 -11.74 0.22
N THR A 8 9.23 -12.38 0.52
CA THR A 8 9.75 -12.40 1.88
C THR A 8 10.39 -11.06 2.19
N GLU A 9 9.99 -10.45 3.29
CA GLU A 9 10.44 -9.14 3.71
C GLU A 9 10.97 -9.16 5.14
N PHE A 10 11.82 -8.21 5.44
CA PHE A 10 12.40 -8.04 6.77
C PHE A 10 12.30 -6.60 7.25
N ARG A 11 12.39 -6.44 8.55
CA ARG A 11 12.63 -5.15 9.22
C ARG A 11 13.57 -5.38 10.41
N PRO A 12 14.46 -4.43 10.75
CA PRO A 12 15.22 -4.51 12.00
C PRO A 12 14.29 -4.52 13.22
N LEU A 13 14.61 -5.31 14.23
CA LEU A 13 13.87 -5.35 15.50
C LEU A 13 14.21 -4.14 16.39
N SER A 14 15.42 -3.61 16.24
CA SER A 14 15.92 -2.46 17.02
C SER A 14 15.57 -1.16 16.32
N GLY A 15 14.72 -0.33 16.93
CA GLY A 15 14.44 1.03 16.47
C GLY A 15 12.94 1.32 16.30
N THR A 16 12.65 2.56 15.93
CA THR A 16 11.30 3.02 15.51
C THR A 16 10.80 2.15 14.37
N LYS A 17 9.48 1.98 14.28
CA LYS A 17 8.77 1.20 13.21
C LYS A 17 9.42 1.40 11.84
N THR A 18 10.36 0.53 11.51
CA THR A 18 11.04 0.56 10.20
C THR A 18 10.15 -0.16 9.20
N GLU A 19 10.00 0.43 8.03
CA GLU A 19 9.23 -0.16 6.95
C GLU A 19 9.81 -1.54 6.56
N PHE A 20 8.94 -2.50 6.34
CA PHE A 20 9.32 -3.77 5.74
C PHE A 20 9.89 -3.55 4.34
N ARG A 21 10.93 -4.30 4.01
CA ARG A 21 11.58 -4.28 2.69
C ARG A 21 11.92 -5.69 2.24
N PRO A 22 11.88 -5.98 0.93
CA PRO A 22 12.20 -7.29 0.41
C PRO A 22 13.61 -7.75 0.80
N ILE A 23 13.76 -9.04 1.05
CA ILE A 23 15.07 -9.68 1.24
C ILE A 23 15.70 -9.92 -0.12
N GLY A 24 16.80 -9.20 -0.41
CA GLY A 24 17.65 -9.46 -1.56
C GLY A 24 18.83 -10.38 -1.22
N LYS A 25 19.67 -10.68 -2.22
CA LYS A 25 20.89 -11.49 -2.04
C LYS A 25 21.84 -10.92 -0.97
N ARG A 26 21.97 -9.59 -0.91
CA ARG A 26 22.89 -8.94 0.05
C ARG A 26 22.42 -9.12 1.48
N GLU A 27 21.13 -8.93 1.71
CA GLU A 27 20.51 -9.10 3.02
C GLU A 27 20.58 -10.56 3.47
N LEU A 28 20.31 -11.50 2.57
CA LEU A 28 20.43 -12.92 2.85
C LEU A 28 21.87 -13.31 3.25
N ASN A 29 22.87 -12.86 2.49
CA ASN A 29 24.27 -13.11 2.81
C ASN A 29 24.65 -12.46 4.16
N THR A 30 24.16 -11.27 4.47
CA THR A 30 24.39 -10.62 5.76
C THR A 30 23.84 -11.47 6.91
N LEU A 31 22.61 -11.97 6.77
CA LEU A 31 22.00 -12.86 7.78
C LEU A 31 22.81 -14.15 7.98
N CYS A 32 23.31 -14.76 6.90
CA CYS A 32 24.19 -15.94 7.00
C CYS A 32 25.48 -15.60 7.77
N MET A 33 26.12 -14.48 7.44
CA MET A 33 27.34 -14.04 8.11
C MET A 33 27.11 -13.74 9.61
N GLU A 34 26.00 -13.06 9.94
CA GLU A 34 25.61 -12.77 11.31
C GLU A 34 25.35 -14.06 12.11
N ALA A 35 24.61 -15.02 11.52
CA ALA A 35 24.39 -16.33 12.14
C ALA A 35 25.70 -17.05 12.48
N HIS A 36 26.67 -17.04 11.56
CA HIS A 36 27.99 -17.63 11.80
C HIS A 36 28.80 -16.86 12.88
N ALA A 37 28.71 -15.53 12.88
CA ALA A 37 29.37 -14.70 13.90
C ALA A 37 28.83 -14.95 15.31
N GLU A 38 27.53 -15.25 15.42
CA GLU A 38 26.87 -15.68 16.67
C GLU A 38 27.15 -17.13 17.06
N GLY A 39 28.01 -17.84 16.30
CA GLY A 39 28.38 -19.22 16.56
C GLY A 39 27.32 -20.26 16.19
N ILE A 40 26.31 -19.87 15.40
CA ILE A 40 25.30 -20.79 14.92
C ILE A 40 25.90 -21.66 13.81
N SER A 41 26.00 -22.97 14.08
CA SER A 41 26.45 -23.93 13.07
C SER A 41 25.31 -24.25 12.10
N CYS A 42 25.22 -23.49 11.02
CA CYS A 42 24.24 -23.71 9.95
C CYS A 42 24.89 -23.51 8.58
N TRP A 43 24.31 -24.12 7.56
CA TRP A 43 24.70 -23.86 6.18
C TRP A 43 23.89 -22.69 5.62
N ASP A 44 24.48 -21.88 4.75
CA ASP A 44 23.76 -20.80 4.06
C ASP A 44 22.45 -21.28 3.40
N LYS A 45 22.46 -22.52 2.91
CA LYS A 45 21.27 -23.19 2.36
C LYS A 45 20.15 -23.37 3.38
N ASP A 46 20.48 -23.60 4.64
CA ASP A 46 19.48 -23.81 5.69
C ASP A 46 18.87 -22.48 6.14
N VAL A 47 19.68 -21.42 6.21
CA VAL A 47 19.18 -20.05 6.42
C VAL A 47 18.23 -19.66 5.30
N SER A 48 18.63 -19.90 4.04
CA SER A 48 17.81 -19.61 2.86
C SER A 48 16.51 -20.41 2.87
N ARG A 49 16.55 -21.71 3.18
CA ARG A 49 15.34 -22.57 3.29
C ARG A 49 14.38 -22.08 4.36
N TYR A 50 14.90 -21.67 5.52
CA TYR A 50 14.07 -21.14 6.59
C TYR A 50 13.36 -19.86 6.16
N ILE A 51 14.10 -18.90 5.60
CA ILE A 51 13.58 -17.59 5.17
C ILE A 51 12.51 -17.74 4.07
N TYR A 52 12.65 -18.69 3.17
CA TYR A 52 11.66 -18.94 2.10
C TYR A 52 10.69 -20.09 2.42
N SER A 53 10.60 -20.48 3.68
CA SER A 53 9.64 -21.49 4.13
C SER A 53 8.38 -20.87 4.72
N THR A 54 7.37 -21.72 4.90
CA THR A 54 6.13 -21.36 5.62
C THR A 54 6.32 -21.14 7.12
N GLN A 55 7.55 -21.28 7.64
CA GLN A 55 7.89 -20.94 9.03
C GLN A 55 7.94 -19.41 9.24
N ILE A 56 8.12 -18.64 8.18
CA ILE A 56 8.05 -17.18 8.23
C ILE A 56 6.59 -16.74 8.28
N GLY A 57 6.25 -15.97 9.31
CA GLY A 57 4.90 -15.46 9.49
C GLY A 57 4.42 -14.63 8.31
N GLU A 58 3.20 -14.85 7.89
CA GLU A 58 2.56 -14.09 6.82
C GLU A 58 1.92 -12.81 7.35
N TYR A 59 1.91 -11.77 6.54
CA TYR A 59 1.19 -10.54 6.85
C TYR A 59 0.61 -9.91 5.58
N HIS A 60 -0.44 -9.11 5.78
CA HIS A 60 -1.02 -8.27 4.73
C HIS A 60 -0.78 -6.80 5.10
N PRO A 61 -0.05 -6.01 4.27
CA PRO A 61 0.43 -4.69 4.67
C PRO A 61 -0.69 -3.71 5.05
N PHE A 62 -1.80 -3.74 4.33
CA PHE A 62 -2.95 -2.87 4.62
C PHE A 62 -3.66 -3.27 5.91
N ARG A 63 -3.87 -4.57 6.16
CA ARG A 63 -4.46 -5.04 7.42
C ARG A 63 -3.57 -4.70 8.60
N LEU A 64 -2.27 -4.98 8.49
CA LEU A 64 -1.31 -4.62 9.54
C LEU A 64 -1.37 -3.12 9.87
N TYR A 65 -1.44 -2.26 8.83
CA TYR A 65 -1.60 -0.82 9.02
C TYR A 65 -2.90 -0.46 9.73
N MET A 66 -4.03 -1.04 9.31
CA MET A 66 -5.35 -0.77 9.90
C MET A 66 -5.43 -1.25 11.36
N ASP A 67 -4.86 -2.41 11.66
CA ASP A 67 -4.82 -2.99 13.01
C ASP A 67 -3.94 -2.17 13.98
N GLU A 68 -2.94 -1.46 13.46
CA GLU A 68 -2.06 -0.59 14.26
C GLU A 68 -2.61 0.83 14.46
N LEU A 69 -3.73 1.19 13.84
CA LEU A 69 -4.33 2.50 14.04
C LEU A 69 -4.88 2.65 15.46
N PRO A 70 -4.69 3.82 16.09
CA PRO A 70 -5.32 4.09 17.38
C PRO A 70 -6.85 4.10 17.23
N PRO A 71 -7.59 3.86 18.32
CA PRO A 71 -9.04 4.03 18.32
C PRO A 71 -9.44 5.43 17.82
N TRP A 72 -10.58 5.50 17.15
CA TRP A 72 -11.08 6.78 16.65
C TRP A 72 -11.35 7.75 17.82
N ASP A 73 -10.80 8.95 17.70
CA ASP A 73 -10.89 10.03 18.69
C ASP A 73 -12.16 10.90 18.55
N GLY A 74 -13.08 10.55 17.67
CA GLY A 74 -14.31 11.30 17.40
C GLY A 74 -14.14 12.51 16.48
N ILE A 75 -12.92 12.80 15.98
CA ILE A 75 -12.65 13.97 15.14
C ILE A 75 -12.86 13.63 13.66
N ASP A 76 -13.75 14.36 13.00
CA ASP A 76 -13.94 14.27 11.55
C ASP A 76 -12.77 14.95 10.81
N ARG A 77 -11.90 14.16 10.23
CA ARG A 77 -10.79 14.64 9.39
C ARG A 77 -11.09 14.57 7.90
N LEU A 78 -12.12 13.82 7.51
CA LEU A 78 -12.45 13.64 6.09
C LEU A 78 -13.16 14.86 5.50
N THR A 79 -14.10 15.46 6.21
CA THR A 79 -14.80 16.66 5.73
C THR A 79 -13.85 17.82 5.44
N PRO A 80 -12.92 18.20 6.35
CA PRO A 80 -11.94 19.25 6.04
C PRO A 80 -11.03 18.88 4.86
N LEU A 81 -10.64 17.61 4.75
CA LEU A 81 -9.82 17.13 3.64
C LEU A 81 -10.58 17.23 2.30
N ALA A 82 -11.83 16.77 2.23
CA ALA A 82 -12.67 16.87 1.05
C ALA A 82 -12.85 18.33 0.60
N ARG A 83 -13.08 19.23 1.56
CA ARG A 83 -13.29 20.67 1.31
C ARG A 83 -12.05 21.38 0.76
N ARG A 84 -10.86 20.82 0.86
CA ARG A 84 -9.66 21.34 0.17
C ARG A 84 -9.77 21.26 -1.35
N VAL A 85 -10.57 20.33 -1.85
CA VAL A 85 -10.84 20.16 -3.28
C VAL A 85 -12.08 20.94 -3.68
N SER A 86 -13.20 20.73 -2.99
CA SER A 86 -14.47 21.40 -3.27
C SER A 86 -15.37 21.43 -2.03
N ALA A 87 -16.09 22.53 -1.84
CA ALA A 87 -17.09 22.67 -0.78
C ALA A 87 -18.48 22.15 -1.19
N LEU A 88 -18.67 21.65 -2.41
CA LEU A 88 -19.93 21.12 -2.88
C LEU A 88 -20.40 19.94 -2.01
N PRO A 89 -21.64 19.96 -1.47
CA PRO A 89 -22.11 18.89 -0.58
C PRO A 89 -22.06 17.50 -1.22
N LEU A 90 -22.37 17.40 -2.52
CA LEU A 90 -22.32 16.14 -3.26
C LEU A 90 -20.89 15.59 -3.33
N TRP A 91 -19.89 16.46 -3.55
CA TRP A 91 -18.48 16.07 -3.53
C TRP A 91 -18.07 15.55 -2.16
N VAL A 92 -18.38 16.33 -1.09
CA VAL A 92 -18.01 15.94 0.29
C VAL A 92 -18.60 14.58 0.64
N LYS A 93 -19.90 14.37 0.37
CA LYS A 93 -20.58 13.08 0.59
C LYS A 93 -19.95 11.96 -0.23
N GLY A 94 -19.72 12.18 -1.52
CA GLY A 94 -19.12 11.19 -2.42
C GLY A 94 -17.71 10.81 -1.99
N PHE A 95 -16.90 11.79 -1.58
CA PHE A 95 -15.55 11.56 -1.07
C PHE A 95 -15.56 10.72 0.20
N HIS A 96 -16.46 10.99 1.15
CA HIS A 96 -16.64 10.15 2.34
C HIS A 96 -16.99 8.71 1.98
N THR A 97 -17.98 8.51 1.11
CA THR A 97 -18.39 7.16 0.68
C THR A 97 -17.24 6.41 0.02
N TRP A 98 -16.48 7.10 -0.85
CA TRP A 98 -15.32 6.53 -1.52
C TRP A 98 -14.20 6.15 -0.53
N MET A 99 -13.88 7.01 0.43
CA MET A 99 -12.86 6.72 1.45
C MET A 99 -13.25 5.54 2.34
N LEU A 100 -14.52 5.41 2.70
CA LEU A 100 -15.02 4.24 3.44
C LEU A 100 -14.90 2.97 2.61
N GLY A 101 -15.24 3.03 1.32
CA GLY A 101 -15.04 1.93 0.39
C GLY A 101 -13.55 1.53 0.24
N LEU A 102 -12.66 2.51 0.17
CA LEU A 102 -11.21 2.28 0.12
C LEU A 102 -10.71 1.58 1.39
N ALA A 103 -11.12 2.06 2.57
CA ALA A 103 -10.76 1.43 3.84
C ALA A 103 -11.30 -0.01 3.94
N ALA A 104 -12.54 -0.24 3.52
CA ALA A 104 -13.13 -1.58 3.48
C ALA A 104 -12.36 -2.54 2.55
N GLN A 105 -11.86 -2.06 1.41
CA GLN A 105 -10.99 -2.83 0.53
C GLN A 105 -9.67 -3.19 1.21
N TRP A 106 -9.03 -2.24 1.89
CA TRP A 106 -7.78 -2.47 2.61
C TRP A 106 -7.93 -3.50 3.74
N GLU A 107 -9.09 -3.51 4.40
CA GLU A 107 -9.44 -4.54 5.38
C GLU A 107 -9.86 -5.90 4.78
N GLY A 108 -10.07 -5.96 3.46
CA GLY A 108 -10.59 -7.14 2.78
C GLY A 108 -12.06 -7.44 3.11
N LYS A 109 -12.83 -6.42 3.50
CA LYS A 109 -14.27 -6.53 3.87
C LYS A 109 -15.23 -6.18 2.73
N THR A 110 -14.78 -6.26 1.50
CA THR A 110 -15.57 -5.84 0.32
C THR A 110 -16.65 -6.84 -0.10
N GLY A 111 -16.71 -8.02 0.51
CA GLY A 111 -17.69 -9.04 0.13
C GLY A 111 -17.66 -9.34 -1.37
N VAL A 112 -18.82 -9.25 -2.03
CA VAL A 112 -18.97 -9.51 -3.49
C VAL A 112 -18.70 -8.24 -4.32
N HIS A 113 -18.72 -7.06 -3.72
CA HIS A 113 -18.61 -5.77 -4.43
C HIS A 113 -17.39 -4.99 -3.99
N ALA A 114 -16.52 -4.67 -4.94
CA ALA A 114 -15.45 -3.70 -4.77
C ALA A 114 -16.01 -2.26 -4.62
N ASN A 115 -15.13 -1.29 -4.29
CA ASN A 115 -15.52 0.12 -4.28
C ASN A 115 -15.94 0.56 -5.70
N SER A 116 -17.23 0.81 -5.89
CA SER A 116 -17.82 1.18 -7.20
C SER A 116 -17.70 2.68 -7.51
N LEU A 117 -17.10 3.46 -6.63
CA LEU A 117 -16.90 4.90 -6.82
C LEU A 117 -15.44 5.20 -7.16
N ALA A 118 -15.25 6.13 -8.09
CA ALA A 118 -13.94 6.70 -8.39
C ALA A 118 -14.07 8.24 -8.45
N PRO A 119 -13.36 8.99 -7.60
CA PRO A 119 -13.37 10.45 -7.66
C PRO A 119 -12.63 10.94 -8.89
N ILE A 120 -13.21 11.89 -9.63
CA ILE A 120 -12.60 12.52 -10.79
C ILE A 120 -12.27 13.98 -10.44
N LEU A 121 -10.98 14.34 -10.50
CA LEU A 121 -10.48 15.68 -10.22
C LEU A 121 -10.26 16.45 -11.51
N ILE A 122 -11.13 17.39 -11.82
CA ILE A 122 -11.05 18.22 -13.02
C ILE A 122 -10.59 19.63 -12.66
N SER A 123 -9.69 20.20 -13.46
CA SER A 123 -9.25 21.59 -13.32
C SER A 123 -8.92 22.18 -14.69
N ALA A 124 -9.44 23.37 -14.97
CA ALA A 124 -9.14 24.11 -16.19
C ALA A 124 -7.67 24.62 -16.27
N LYS A 125 -6.96 24.67 -15.13
CA LYS A 125 -5.57 25.12 -15.06
C LYS A 125 -4.65 23.97 -14.66
N GLN A 126 -3.51 23.84 -15.29
CA GLN A 126 -2.42 22.95 -14.87
C GLN A 126 -1.80 23.41 -13.54
N GLY A 127 -1.04 22.52 -12.89
CA GLY A 127 -0.30 22.86 -11.66
C GLY A 127 -1.16 23.01 -10.40
N ARG A 128 -2.40 22.49 -10.38
CA ARG A 128 -3.31 22.52 -9.23
C ARG A 128 -3.06 21.41 -8.20
N MET A 129 -1.90 20.77 -8.26
CA MET A 129 -1.46 19.75 -7.30
C MET A 129 -2.43 18.55 -7.15
N LYS A 130 -3.18 18.18 -8.21
CA LYS A 130 -4.11 17.05 -8.19
C LYS A 130 -3.41 15.73 -7.83
N SER A 131 -2.35 15.39 -8.56
CA SER A 131 -1.58 14.16 -8.33
C SER A 131 -0.93 14.16 -6.94
N THR A 132 -0.45 15.33 -6.45
CA THR A 132 0.05 15.49 -5.08
C THR A 132 -1.04 15.20 -4.05
N PHE A 133 -2.26 15.69 -4.28
CA PHE A 133 -3.40 15.40 -3.43
C PHE A 133 -3.70 13.90 -3.42
N CYS A 134 -3.81 13.25 -4.59
CA CYS A 134 -4.03 11.81 -4.70
C CYS A 134 -2.98 11.02 -3.93
N LYS A 135 -1.70 11.35 -4.12
CA LYS A 135 -0.60 10.71 -3.40
C LYS A 135 -0.67 10.92 -1.89
N SER A 136 -1.14 12.08 -1.42
CA SER A 136 -1.27 12.38 0.00
C SER A 136 -2.35 11.58 0.72
N LEU A 137 -3.27 10.95 -0.02
CA LEU A 137 -4.30 10.06 0.54
C LEU A 137 -3.72 8.71 0.98
N MET A 138 -2.56 8.33 0.43
CA MET A 138 -1.87 7.11 0.83
C MET A 138 -0.99 7.37 2.07
N PRO A 139 -1.12 6.59 3.15
CA PRO A 139 -0.23 6.67 4.31
C PRO A 139 1.24 6.49 3.91
N LYS A 140 2.15 7.21 4.57
CA LYS A 140 3.59 7.17 4.23
C LYS A 140 4.17 5.76 4.23
N VAL A 141 3.78 4.93 5.19
CA VAL A 141 4.24 3.54 5.31
C VAL A 141 3.72 2.63 4.20
N LEU A 142 2.65 3.04 3.51
CA LEU A 142 2.04 2.30 2.39
C LEU A 142 2.31 2.95 1.02
N GLN A 143 3.17 3.98 0.96
CA GLN A 143 3.44 4.73 -0.28
C GLN A 143 3.95 3.86 -1.44
N ARG A 144 4.58 2.73 -1.17
CA ARG A 144 5.02 1.79 -2.21
C ARG A 144 3.87 1.10 -2.95
N TYR A 145 2.66 1.12 -2.37
CA TYR A 145 1.44 0.61 -2.96
C TYR A 145 0.57 1.71 -3.60
N TYR A 146 1.17 2.86 -3.85
CA TYR A 146 0.58 3.95 -4.63
C TYR A 146 1.21 4.00 -6.01
N MET A 147 0.40 4.15 -7.04
CA MET A 147 0.87 4.28 -8.42
C MET A 147 0.22 5.46 -9.11
N ASP A 148 1.04 6.25 -9.81
CA ASP A 148 0.60 7.20 -10.84
C ASP A 148 0.68 6.53 -12.22
N ASN A 149 -0.28 6.80 -13.07
CA ASN A 149 -0.23 6.45 -14.50
C ASN A 149 -0.06 4.94 -14.78
N LEU A 150 -1.11 4.16 -14.48
CA LEU A 150 -1.16 2.76 -14.89
C LEU A 150 -1.08 2.66 -16.42
N LYS A 151 0.04 2.18 -16.95
CA LYS A 151 0.17 1.86 -18.38
C LYS A 151 -0.42 0.48 -18.63
N LEU A 152 -1.56 0.43 -19.28
CA LEU A 152 -2.24 -0.81 -19.67
C LEU A 152 -1.56 -1.46 -20.90
N THR A 153 -0.26 -1.73 -20.81
CA THR A 153 0.53 -2.24 -21.95
C THR A 153 0.42 -3.75 -22.17
N SER A 154 0.02 -4.50 -21.14
CA SER A 154 -0.30 -5.93 -21.26
C SER A 154 -1.32 -6.33 -20.19
N GLU A 155 -2.28 -7.20 -20.53
CA GLU A 155 -3.33 -7.64 -19.60
C GLU A 155 -2.75 -8.21 -18.28
N GLY A 156 -1.85 -9.17 -18.34
CA GLY A 156 -1.31 -9.82 -17.14
C GLY A 156 -0.50 -8.89 -16.22
N GLN A 157 0.18 -7.88 -16.78
CA GLN A 157 0.89 -6.89 -15.97
C GLN A 157 -0.09 -5.90 -15.30
N ALA A 158 -1.14 -5.52 -16.00
CA ALA A 158 -2.17 -4.66 -15.46
C ALA A 158 -2.93 -5.35 -14.31
N GLU A 159 -3.33 -6.61 -14.47
CA GLU A 159 -3.99 -7.40 -13.43
C GLU A 159 -3.14 -7.52 -12.17
N ARG A 160 -1.85 -7.81 -12.32
CA ARG A 160 -0.91 -7.87 -11.21
C ARG A 160 -0.82 -6.52 -10.48
N LEU A 161 -0.64 -5.43 -11.21
CA LEU A 161 -0.57 -4.09 -10.60
C LEU A 161 -1.88 -3.71 -9.91
N LEU A 162 -3.03 -4.05 -10.50
CA LEU A 162 -4.33 -3.82 -9.88
C LEU A 162 -4.50 -4.61 -8.58
N SER A 163 -3.93 -5.81 -8.48
CA SER A 163 -3.99 -6.64 -7.28
C SER A 163 -3.04 -6.19 -6.18
N GLU A 164 -1.90 -5.60 -6.52
CA GLU A 164 -0.87 -5.18 -5.57
C GLU A 164 -1.04 -3.74 -5.08
N MET A 165 -1.66 -2.85 -5.88
CA MET A 165 -1.75 -1.42 -5.53
C MET A 165 -2.99 -1.11 -4.67
N GLY A 166 -2.77 -0.35 -3.60
CA GLY A 166 -3.84 0.12 -2.71
C GLY A 166 -4.54 1.37 -3.20
N LEU A 167 -3.88 2.15 -4.05
CA LEU A 167 -4.45 3.34 -4.68
C LEU A 167 -3.73 3.62 -6.00
N ILE A 168 -4.49 3.73 -7.07
CA ILE A 168 -4.00 4.06 -8.40
C ILE A 168 -4.60 5.39 -8.83
N ASN A 169 -3.74 6.34 -9.21
CA ASN A 169 -4.14 7.59 -9.84
C ASN A 169 -3.97 7.48 -11.35
N LEU A 170 -5.05 7.62 -12.09
CA LEU A 170 -5.04 7.68 -13.54
C LEU A 170 -4.95 9.15 -13.95
N ASP A 171 -3.74 9.68 -14.06
CA ASP A 171 -3.53 11.05 -14.53
C ASP A 171 -3.76 11.12 -16.05
N GLU A 172 -4.30 12.25 -16.52
CA GLU A 172 -4.63 12.45 -17.94
C GLU A 172 -5.55 11.34 -18.52
N PHE A 173 -6.60 11.00 -17.76
CA PHE A 173 -7.54 9.91 -18.12
C PHE A 173 -8.16 10.06 -19.52
N ASP A 174 -8.26 11.27 -20.04
CA ASP A 174 -8.68 11.60 -21.42
C ASP A 174 -7.82 10.95 -22.51
N LYS A 175 -6.59 10.55 -22.18
CA LYS A 175 -5.72 9.79 -23.11
C LYS A 175 -6.06 8.30 -23.22
N TYR A 176 -6.93 7.79 -22.34
CA TYR A 176 -7.34 6.38 -22.29
C TYR A 176 -8.79 6.16 -22.71
N ALA A 177 -9.53 7.24 -23.04
CA ALA A 177 -10.94 7.20 -23.44
C ALA A 177 -11.11 7.08 -24.95
#